data_5d5e2633adabbf7d5d88b3ebec8bddb7
#
_entry.id   5d5e2633adabbf7d5d88b3ebec8bddb7
#
_cell.length_a   1.000
_cell.length_b   1.000
_cell.length_c   1.000
_cell.angle_alpha   90.00
_cell.angle_beta   90.00
_cell.angle_gamma   90.00
#
_symmetry.space_group_name_H-M   'P 1'
#
loop_
_entity.id
_entity.type
_entity.pdbx_description
1 polymer ?
#
loop_
_entity_poly.entity_id
_entity_poly.type
_entity_poly.pdbx_seq_one_letter_code
_entity_poly.pdbx_strand_id
1 'polypeptide(L)'
;TELATRLHSGSAPPVARSHAQLSMLAPHLDEAEVALLADALDNAADVRIAYRNRAGNRSVRTIRPEDLYDRWVSSWCHLRGAEREFVVSGIESVSPAG
;
A
#
# COMPACT_ATOMS: atom_id res chain seq x y z
N THR A 1 28.95 -8.71 -10.85
CA THR A 1 28.59 -8.27 -10.71
C THR A 1 28.11 -8.20 -10.43
N GLU A 2 28.11 -8.41 -10.38
CA GLU A 2 27.63 -8.01 -10.16
C GLU A 2 27.11 -7.74 -9.71
N LEU A 3 27.21 -8.21 -9.45
CA LEU A 3 26.62 -7.73 -9.08
C LEU A 3 26.09 -7.55 -8.92
N ALA A 4 26.32 -7.77 -8.98
CA ALA A 4 25.73 -7.31 -8.90
C ALA A 4 25.11 -7.27 -8.80
N THR A 5 25.16 -7.56 -8.84
CA THR A 5 24.57 -7.21 -8.83
C THR A 5 23.90 -7.18 -8.76
N ARG A 6 23.78 -7.27 -8.84
CA ARG A 6 23.13 -7.00 -8.91
C ARG A 6 22.45 -6.85 -9.14
N LEU A 7 22.41 -7.08 -9.20
CA LEU A 7 21.75 -6.75 -9.61
C LEU A 7 21.35 -6.87 -10.22
N HIS A 8 21.29 -7.25 -10.50
CA HIS A 8 20.76 -7.15 -11.16
C HIS A 8 20.33 -7.28 -11.78
N SER A 9 21.19 -7.23 -11.49
CA SER A 9 20.67 -7.20 -12.58
C SER A 9 19.20 -7.28 -13.07
N GLY A 10 18.54 -7.09 -13.73
CA GLY A 10 17.26 -7.23 -14.31
C GLY A 10 16.05 -7.10 -13.40
N SER A 11 16.23 -7.05 -12.12
CA SER A 11 15.10 -6.95 -11.18
C SER A 11 14.64 -5.52 -11.03
N ALA A 12 13.30 -5.31 -11.08
CA ALA A 12 12.73 -4.02 -10.76
C ALA A 12 12.96 -3.68 -9.28
N PRO A 13 13.16 -2.40 -8.93
CA PRO A 13 13.22 -2.02 -7.53
C PRO A 13 11.92 -2.38 -6.81
N PRO A 14 11.95 -2.67 -5.51
CA PRO A 14 10.73 -3.00 -4.76
C PRO A 14 9.64 -1.92 -4.87
N VAL A 15 10.04 -0.65 -4.83
CA VAL A 15 9.12 0.47 -5.02
C VAL A 15 8.36 0.35 -6.34
N ALA A 16 9.07 0.07 -7.43
CA ALA A 16 8.43 -0.04 -8.74
C ALA A 16 7.47 -1.23 -8.80
N ARG A 17 7.81 -2.33 -8.13
CA ARG A 17 6.94 -3.51 -8.10
C ARG A 17 5.67 -3.23 -7.32
N SER A 18 5.79 -2.63 -6.15
CA SER A 18 4.64 -2.29 -5.32
C SER A 18 3.72 -1.34 -6.06
N HIS A 19 4.30 -0.33 -6.71
CA HIS A 19 3.53 0.64 -7.46
C HIS A 19 2.76 -0.04 -8.61
N ALA A 20 3.42 -0.89 -9.37
CA ALA A 20 2.79 -1.58 -10.50
C ALA A 20 1.66 -2.49 -10.02
N GLN A 21 1.89 -3.24 -8.95
CA GLN A 21 0.89 -4.15 -8.40
C GLN A 21 -0.31 -3.39 -7.87
N LEU A 22 -0.07 -2.30 -7.14
CA LEU A 22 -1.15 -1.47 -6.62
C LEU A 22 -1.96 -0.82 -7.73
N SER A 23 -1.30 -0.39 -8.81
CA SER A 23 -2.00 0.20 -9.95
C SER A 23 -2.95 -0.80 -10.58
N MET A 24 -2.58 -2.06 -10.63
CA MET A 24 -3.45 -3.11 -11.15
C MET A 24 -4.62 -3.40 -10.24
N LEU A 25 -4.38 -3.40 -8.92
CA LEU A 25 -5.41 -3.73 -7.94
C LEU A 25 -6.35 -2.57 -7.66
N ALA A 26 -5.89 -1.34 -7.86
CA ALA A 26 -6.66 -0.15 -7.53
C ALA A 26 -6.66 0.85 -8.69
N PRO A 27 -7.29 0.49 -9.82
CA PRO A 27 -7.35 1.42 -10.96
C PRO A 27 -8.15 2.69 -10.67
N HIS A 28 -8.91 2.71 -9.58
CA HIS A 28 -9.68 3.86 -9.15
C HIS A 28 -8.85 4.90 -8.39
N LEU A 29 -7.66 4.52 -7.92
CA LEU A 29 -6.76 5.46 -7.26
C LEU A 29 -5.93 6.18 -8.31
N ASP A 30 -5.63 7.46 -8.07
CA ASP A 30 -4.75 8.17 -8.99
C ASP A 30 -3.29 7.81 -8.73
N GLU A 31 -2.42 8.29 -9.60
CA GLU A 31 -1.01 7.92 -9.53
C GLU A 31 -0.35 8.40 -8.25
N ALA A 32 -0.72 9.59 -7.78
CA ALA A 32 -0.16 10.13 -6.54
C ALA A 32 -0.58 9.28 -5.34
N GLU A 33 -1.82 8.81 -5.33
CA GLU A 33 -2.30 7.94 -4.25
C GLU A 33 -1.61 6.59 -4.26
N VAL A 34 -1.44 6.00 -5.44
CA VAL A 34 -0.72 4.73 -5.57
C VAL A 34 0.72 4.89 -5.13
N ALA A 35 1.36 6.00 -5.53
CA ALA A 35 2.75 6.26 -5.16
C ALA A 35 2.90 6.42 -3.65
N LEU A 36 1.96 7.10 -3.00
CA LEU A 36 1.97 7.27 -1.54
C LEU A 36 1.88 5.92 -0.83
N LEU A 37 0.98 5.07 -1.27
CA LEU A 37 0.79 3.78 -0.63
C LEU A 37 2.00 2.87 -0.87
N ALA A 38 2.53 2.87 -2.09
CA ALA A 38 3.72 2.08 -2.41
C ALA A 38 4.92 2.53 -1.59
N ASP A 39 5.11 3.84 -1.47
CA ASP A 39 6.21 4.39 -0.69
C ASP A 39 6.07 4.01 0.79
N ALA A 40 4.86 4.06 1.32
CA ALA A 40 4.61 3.67 2.70
C ALA A 40 4.93 2.19 2.94
N LEU A 41 4.59 1.34 1.97
CA LEU A 41 4.93 -0.09 2.05
C LEU A 41 6.43 -0.31 2.11
N ASP A 42 7.17 0.40 1.28
CA ASP A 42 8.60 0.17 1.18
C ASP A 42 9.38 0.77 2.35
N ASN A 43 8.86 1.83 2.95
CA ASN A 43 9.56 2.56 4.00
C ASN A 43 8.94 2.37 5.39
N ALA A 44 7.96 1.50 5.51
CA ALA A 44 7.25 1.25 6.77
C ALA A 44 6.74 2.55 7.37
N ALA A 45 6.13 3.38 6.54
CA ALA A 45 5.66 4.70 6.94
C ALA A 45 4.14 4.70 7.08
N ASP A 46 3.62 5.66 7.82
CA ASP A 46 2.18 5.80 8.02
C ASP A 46 1.55 6.53 6.85
N VAL A 47 0.34 6.11 6.48
CA VAL A 47 -0.52 6.84 5.55
C VAL A 47 -1.94 6.84 6.10
N ARG A 48 -2.73 7.80 5.64
CA ARG A 48 -4.14 7.86 5.95
C ARG A 48 -4.93 7.34 4.75
N ILE A 49 -5.86 6.42 5.02
CA ILE A 49 -6.74 5.90 3.97
C ILE A 49 -8.18 6.16 4.32
N ALA A 50 -9.00 6.40 3.31
CA ALA A 50 -10.44 6.30 3.43
C ALA A 50 -10.80 4.91 2.93
N TYR A 51 -11.45 4.13 3.76
CA TYR A 51 -11.70 2.73 3.49
C TYR A 51 -13.17 2.41 3.59
N ARG A 52 -13.67 1.63 2.63
CA ARG A 52 -15.03 1.08 2.66
C ARG A 52 -14.94 -0.43 2.80
N ASN A 53 -15.54 -0.96 3.87
CA ASN A 53 -15.52 -2.39 4.11
C ASN A 53 -16.60 -3.11 3.28
N ARG A 54 -16.67 -4.43 3.43
CA ARG A 54 -17.61 -5.23 2.65
C ARG A 54 -19.07 -4.90 2.94
N ALA A 55 -19.35 -4.42 4.13
CA ALA A 55 -20.71 -4.02 4.50
C ALA A 55 -21.07 -2.63 3.96
N GLY A 56 -20.15 -1.94 3.31
CA GLY A 56 -20.37 -0.62 2.77
C GLY A 56 -20.11 0.51 3.75
N ASN A 57 -19.58 0.19 4.93
CA ASN A 57 -19.29 1.22 5.93
C ASN A 57 -17.93 1.85 5.64
N ARG A 58 -17.90 3.17 5.66
CA ARG A 58 -16.69 3.94 5.41
C ARG A 58 -16.05 4.38 6.70
N SER A 59 -14.72 4.44 6.68
CA SER A 59 -13.95 4.94 7.82
C SER A 59 -12.65 5.52 7.31
N VAL A 60 -12.07 6.44 8.09
CA VAL A 60 -10.75 6.99 7.82
C VAL A 60 -9.81 6.38 8.83
N ARG A 61 -8.69 5.86 8.36
CA ARG A 61 -7.73 5.16 9.21
C ARG A 61 -6.33 5.57 8.87
N THR A 62 -5.51 5.74 9.92
CA THR A 62 -4.06 5.87 9.74
C THR A 62 -3.47 4.49 9.92
N ILE A 63 -2.76 4.03 8.90
CA ILE A 63 -2.18 2.68 8.89
C ILE A 63 -0.71 2.75 8.54
N ARG A 64 0.02 1.73 8.93
CA ARG A 64 1.40 1.49 8.49
C ARG A 64 1.39 0.23 7.66
N PRO A 65 1.39 0.35 6.33
CA PRO A 65 1.38 -0.84 5.47
C PRO A 65 2.66 -1.64 5.66
N GLU A 66 2.53 -2.96 5.76
CA GLU A 66 3.66 -3.83 6.02
C GLU A 66 3.91 -4.79 4.88
N ASP A 67 2.85 -5.26 4.23
CA ASP A 67 2.98 -6.26 3.18
C ASP A 67 1.81 -6.16 2.21
N LEU A 68 2.09 -6.49 0.95
CA LEU A 68 1.08 -6.54 -0.10
C LEU A 68 1.12 -7.94 -0.71
N TYR A 69 0.04 -8.68 -0.58
CA TYR A 69 -0.06 -10.00 -1.15
C TYR A 69 -1.46 -10.21 -1.71
N ASP A 70 -1.53 -10.84 -2.87
CA ASP A 70 -2.78 -11.02 -3.59
C ASP A 70 -3.47 -9.66 -3.73
N ARG A 71 -4.65 -9.48 -3.17
CA ARG A 71 -5.38 -8.20 -3.22
C ARG A 71 -5.45 -7.53 -1.84
N TRP A 72 -4.61 -7.95 -0.91
CA TRP A 72 -4.68 -7.52 0.49
C TRP A 72 -3.45 -6.71 0.86
N VAL A 73 -3.67 -5.66 1.65
CA VAL A 73 -2.60 -4.95 2.33
C VAL A 73 -2.68 -5.30 3.81
N SER A 74 -1.62 -5.94 4.32
CA SER A 74 -1.48 -6.21 5.74
C SER A 74 -0.85 -4.98 6.38
N SER A 75 -1.45 -4.45 7.44
CA SER A 75 -1.04 -3.16 8.00
C SER A 75 -1.24 -3.15 9.50
N TRP A 76 -0.44 -2.30 10.16
CA TRP A 76 -0.76 -1.91 11.53
C TRP A 76 -1.80 -0.80 11.48
N CYS A 77 -2.93 -1.00 12.14
CA CYS A 77 -4.01 -0.01 12.17
C CYS A 77 -3.96 0.74 13.50
N HIS A 78 -3.64 2.03 13.44
CA HIS A 78 -3.48 2.83 14.65
C HIS A 78 -4.81 3.01 15.39
N LEU A 79 -5.92 3.06 14.66
CA LEU A 79 -7.24 3.19 15.29
C LEU A 79 -7.55 2.00 16.19
N ARG A 80 -7.17 0.79 15.75
CA ARG A 80 -7.46 -0.43 16.49
C ARG A 80 -6.32 -0.85 17.41
N GLY A 81 -5.12 -0.31 17.20
CA GLY A 81 -3.93 -0.76 17.91
C GLY A 81 -3.60 -2.22 17.63
N ALA A 82 -3.85 -2.68 16.40
CA ALA A 82 -3.68 -4.07 16.03
C ALA A 82 -3.44 -4.20 14.54
N GLU A 83 -2.95 -5.36 14.14
CA GLU A 83 -2.77 -5.66 12.72
C GLU A 83 -4.10 -5.94 12.06
N ARG A 84 -4.27 -5.38 10.86
CA ARG A 84 -5.49 -5.55 10.07
C ARG A 84 -5.12 -5.73 8.61
N GLU A 85 -5.99 -6.44 7.90
CA GLU A 85 -5.86 -6.60 6.46
C GLU A 85 -6.93 -5.77 5.76
N PHE A 86 -6.52 -5.05 4.72
CA PHE A 86 -7.42 -4.22 3.94
C PHE A 86 -7.40 -4.69 2.50
N VAL A 87 -8.58 -4.82 1.90
CA VAL A 87 -8.68 -5.12 0.47
C VAL A 87 -8.34 -3.83 -0.28
N VAL A 88 -7.40 -3.92 -1.21
CA VAL A 88 -6.96 -2.73 -1.95
C VAL A 88 -8.13 -2.05 -2.65
N SER A 89 -9.06 -2.82 -3.21
CA SER A 89 -10.22 -2.26 -3.90
C SER A 89 -11.15 -1.49 -2.98
N GLY A 90 -11.07 -1.69 -1.67
CA GLY A 90 -11.87 -0.93 -0.70
C GLY A 90 -11.23 0.37 -0.26
N ILE A 91 -9.97 0.61 -0.63
CA ILE A 91 -9.28 1.85 -0.31
C ILE A 91 -9.75 2.91 -1.30
N GLU A 92 -10.51 3.89 -0.82
CA GLU A 92 -11.11 4.90 -1.68
C GLU A 92 -10.20 6.09 -1.91
N SER A 93 -9.31 6.38 -0.97
CA SER A 93 -8.33 7.45 -1.13
C SER A 93 -7.15 7.20 -0.21
N VAL A 94 -6.01 7.79 -0.57
CA VAL A 94 -4.78 7.72 0.21
C VAL A 94 -4.23 9.12 0.35
N SER A 95 -3.84 9.50 1.56
CA SER A 95 -3.25 10.82 1.80
C SER A 95 -2.15 10.68 2.85
N PRO A 96 -1.28 11.71 2.96
CA PRO A 96 -0.25 11.70 3.99
C PRO A 96 -0.86 11.64 5.39
N ALA A 97 -0.20 10.90 6.29
CA ALA A 97 -0.69 10.72 7.64
C ALA A 97 -0.51 11.95 8.52
N GLY A 98 0.45 12.75 8.18
CA GLY A 98 0.77 13.95 8.97
C GLY A 98 0.21 15.22 8.40
#